data_a437c2fd5a04f0605955b28abcf1bd39
#
_entry.id   a437c2fd5a04f0605955b28abcf1bd39
#
_cell.length_a   1.000
_cell.length_b   1.000
_cell.length_c   1.000
_cell.angle_alpha   90.00
_cell.angle_beta   90.00
_cell.angle_gamma   90.00
#
_symmetry.space_group_name_H-M   'P 1'
#
loop_
_entity.id
_entity.type
_entity.pdbx_description
1 polymer ?
#
loop_
_entity_poly.entity_id
_entity_poly.type
_entity_poly.pdbx_seq_one_letter_code
_entity_poly.pdbx_strand_id
1 'polypeptide(L)'
;MRFIDLFAGLGGFHLALSRLGHQCVFASEINSKLQKLYRLNFPDVPIEGDITQIKAEDIPPHEILCAGFPCQPFSFSGKKQGFEDELGRGNLFDEICRILRYHHPKYIFLENVSALPGHDNGRTWKVIKQKLDALGYDIRSHIYSPHEFGIPQHRPRFYIVGMLRNEQGVSGMHRFHFLRPPKDVVSDVRSIVDPEDNDRLVAVRRDLHPVFDAWQEFVYNVTKRDGFMPSHCIFTMEFGADYEFEDVPPAFQSVERLRGRRGAYGRLLEGDTREELIAGLPFYMQRTKYSDTFPEFKKILIRQNRELYQRHKDWIDLWLPKILPYPRTQRMFEWSTTNQDWDFKHHVIQLRPSGIRIRSINCVPTITLCTTATPILPFAPFPSKGALDKKGRPYKPEDFRWGRYISHNEAARIQSMQELNYGKLSRVQKVKALGNAVNVDVVELIAKRLLPKRTPK
;
A
#
# COMPACT_ATOMS: atom_id res chain seq x y z
N MET A 1 14.30 28.13 -9.13
CA MET A 1 15.39 27.16 -9.36
C MET A 1 14.93 26.16 -10.41
N ARG A 2 15.87 25.61 -11.16
CA ARG A 2 15.62 24.52 -12.11
C ARG A 2 15.75 23.18 -11.40
N PHE A 3 14.91 22.23 -11.75
CA PHE A 3 14.97 20.88 -11.20
C PHE A 3 14.75 19.81 -12.28
N ILE A 4 15.17 18.60 -11.97
CA ILE A 4 14.90 17.40 -12.77
C ILE A 4 14.07 16.40 -11.95
N ASP A 5 13.22 15.61 -12.66
CA ASP A 5 12.37 14.58 -12.05
C ASP A 5 12.70 13.19 -12.64
N LEU A 6 13.44 12.38 -11.91
CA LEU A 6 13.85 11.05 -12.34
C LEU A 6 12.85 10.01 -11.84
N PHE A 7 12.56 9.01 -12.68
CA PHE A 7 11.49 8.02 -12.42
C PHE A 7 10.13 8.69 -12.21
N ALA A 8 9.86 9.69 -13.04
CA ALA A 8 8.85 10.73 -12.82
C ALA A 8 7.42 10.21 -12.67
N GLY A 9 7.09 9.05 -13.24
CA GLY A 9 5.75 8.48 -13.16
C GLY A 9 4.69 9.43 -13.74
N LEU A 10 3.79 9.92 -12.88
CA LEU A 10 2.79 10.94 -13.22
C LEU A 10 3.29 12.38 -13.04
N GLY A 11 4.54 12.59 -12.61
CA GLY A 11 5.09 13.91 -12.36
C GLY A 11 4.73 14.48 -10.97
N GLY A 12 4.74 13.66 -9.94
CA GLY A 12 4.40 14.11 -8.59
C GLY A 12 5.37 15.14 -8.02
N PHE A 13 6.67 14.95 -8.21
CA PHE A 13 7.67 15.96 -7.86
C PHE A 13 7.54 17.19 -8.75
N HIS A 14 7.32 16.99 -10.06
CA HIS A 14 7.09 18.09 -10.99
C HIS A 14 5.96 18.99 -10.49
N LEU A 15 4.81 18.41 -10.22
CA LEU A 15 3.63 19.16 -9.79
C LEU A 15 3.89 19.93 -8.47
N ALA A 16 4.47 19.25 -7.48
CA ALA A 16 4.75 19.86 -6.17
C ALA A 16 5.73 21.05 -6.26
N LEU A 17 6.83 20.90 -7.00
CA LEU A 17 7.83 21.95 -7.11
C LEU A 17 7.37 23.08 -8.01
N SER A 18 6.59 22.79 -9.05
CA SER A 18 5.99 23.82 -9.93
C SER A 18 5.01 24.72 -9.19
N ARG A 19 4.18 24.17 -8.27
CA ARG A 19 3.32 24.96 -7.38
C ARG A 19 4.12 25.94 -6.51
N LEU A 20 5.38 25.62 -6.21
CA LEU A 20 6.31 26.50 -5.50
C LEU A 20 7.08 27.46 -6.41
N GLY A 21 6.78 27.47 -7.72
CA GLY A 21 7.39 28.34 -8.71
C GLY A 21 8.79 27.89 -9.15
N HIS A 22 9.18 26.63 -8.92
CA HIS A 22 10.38 26.05 -9.51
C HIS A 22 10.08 25.51 -10.92
N GLN A 23 11.10 25.40 -11.75
CA GLN A 23 10.97 24.99 -13.17
C GLN A 23 11.57 23.61 -13.38
N CYS A 24 10.76 22.66 -13.84
CA CYS A 24 11.27 21.39 -14.34
C CYS A 24 11.95 21.61 -15.70
N VAL A 25 13.16 21.09 -15.85
CA VAL A 25 13.93 21.22 -17.11
C VAL A 25 14.19 19.86 -17.76
N PHE A 26 13.92 18.77 -17.06
CA PHE A 26 14.13 17.43 -17.57
C PHE A 26 13.36 16.41 -16.71
N ALA A 27 12.84 15.36 -17.35
CA ALA A 27 12.26 14.22 -16.67
C ALA A 27 12.66 12.90 -17.34
N SER A 28 12.66 11.79 -16.59
CA SER A 28 12.81 10.45 -17.15
C SER A 28 11.78 9.47 -16.58
N GLU A 29 11.22 8.63 -17.46
CA GLU A 29 10.26 7.58 -17.11
C GLU A 29 10.32 6.46 -18.14
N ILE A 30 10.58 5.22 -17.72
CA ILE A 30 10.73 4.08 -18.63
C ILE A 30 9.41 3.63 -19.27
N ASN A 31 8.28 3.85 -18.57
CA ASN A 31 6.96 3.42 -19.03
C ASN A 31 6.39 4.38 -20.09
N SER A 32 6.31 3.93 -21.34
CA SER A 32 5.84 4.73 -22.47
C SER A 32 4.41 5.28 -22.31
N LYS A 33 3.54 4.60 -21.56
CA LYS A 33 2.17 5.10 -21.29
C LYS A 33 2.21 6.25 -20.29
N LEU A 34 3.07 6.19 -19.27
CA LEU A 34 3.26 7.28 -18.33
C LEU A 34 3.95 8.48 -18.99
N GLN A 35 4.93 8.25 -19.87
CA GLN A 35 5.52 9.34 -20.68
C GLN A 35 4.47 10.09 -21.49
N LYS A 36 3.51 9.37 -22.12
CA LYS A 36 2.41 10.01 -22.89
C LYS A 36 1.54 10.88 -21.98
N LEU A 37 1.23 10.42 -20.78
CA LEU A 37 0.48 11.20 -19.79
C LEU A 37 1.28 12.40 -19.28
N TYR A 38 2.57 12.20 -19.05
CA TYR A 38 3.45 13.28 -18.63
C TYR A 38 3.49 14.41 -19.65
N ARG A 39 3.71 14.09 -20.96
CA ARG A 39 3.67 15.07 -22.04
C ARG A 39 2.32 15.78 -22.17
N LEU A 40 1.21 15.09 -21.87
CA LEU A 40 -0.13 15.68 -21.89
C LEU A 40 -0.31 16.74 -20.79
N ASN A 41 0.33 16.57 -19.65
CA ASN A 41 0.22 17.46 -18.49
C ASN A 41 1.34 18.51 -18.45
N PHE A 42 2.51 18.20 -19.01
CA PHE A 42 3.71 19.03 -18.98
C PHE A 42 4.36 19.10 -20.38
N PRO A 43 3.68 19.71 -21.35
CA PRO A 43 4.11 19.69 -22.76
C PRO A 43 5.47 20.37 -23.01
N ASP A 44 5.83 21.33 -22.16
CA ASP A 44 7.05 22.14 -22.33
C ASP A 44 8.30 21.49 -21.73
N VAL A 45 8.17 20.30 -21.11
CA VAL A 45 9.29 19.61 -20.44
C VAL A 45 9.66 18.33 -21.20
N PRO A 46 10.93 18.21 -21.64
CA PRO A 46 11.40 16.97 -22.23
C PRO A 46 11.30 15.81 -21.23
N ILE A 47 10.67 14.72 -21.66
CA ILE A 47 10.65 13.46 -20.91
C ILE A 47 11.28 12.37 -21.73
N GLU A 48 12.35 11.81 -21.19
CA GLU A 48 13.14 10.75 -21.79
C GLU A 48 12.75 9.37 -21.22
N GLY A 49 13.35 8.33 -21.78
CA GLY A 49 13.06 6.94 -21.45
C GLY A 49 13.86 6.41 -20.26
N ASP A 50 14.59 5.34 -20.53
CA ASP A 50 15.43 4.67 -19.54
C ASP A 50 16.63 5.52 -19.16
N ILE A 51 16.73 5.92 -17.91
CA ILE A 51 17.81 6.76 -17.38
C ILE A 51 19.19 6.11 -17.51
N THR A 52 19.26 4.78 -17.61
CA THR A 52 20.53 4.06 -17.79
C THR A 52 21.13 4.27 -19.19
N GLN A 53 20.31 4.72 -20.15
CA GLN A 53 20.73 4.99 -21.53
C GLN A 53 21.03 6.46 -21.78
N ILE A 54 20.81 7.35 -20.79
CA ILE A 54 20.99 8.80 -20.92
C ILE A 54 22.30 9.18 -20.29
N LYS A 55 23.17 9.85 -21.05
CA LYS A 55 24.42 10.36 -20.51
C LYS A 55 24.17 11.53 -19.55
N ALA A 56 24.99 11.67 -18.51
CA ALA A 56 24.84 12.77 -17.56
C ALA A 56 25.02 14.13 -18.22
N GLU A 57 25.92 14.24 -19.20
CA GLU A 57 26.19 15.45 -19.99
C GLU A 57 25.01 15.94 -20.83
N ASP A 58 24.08 15.02 -21.22
CA ASP A 58 22.89 15.34 -22.00
C ASP A 58 21.75 15.89 -21.10
N ILE A 59 21.87 15.79 -19.80
CA ILE A 59 20.88 16.31 -18.84
C ILE A 59 21.16 17.81 -18.60
N PRO A 60 20.14 18.69 -18.71
CA PRO A 60 20.33 20.12 -18.50
C PRO A 60 20.84 20.46 -17.10
N PRO A 61 21.64 21.55 -16.95
CA PRO A 61 22.05 22.05 -15.64
C PRO A 61 20.84 22.37 -14.75
N HIS A 62 20.90 21.95 -13.50
CA HIS A 62 19.81 22.07 -12.54
C HIS A 62 20.35 22.24 -11.11
N GLU A 63 19.54 22.83 -10.22
CA GLU A 63 19.90 23.04 -8.82
C GLU A 63 19.26 22.00 -7.88
N ILE A 64 18.23 21.28 -8.34
CA ILE A 64 17.53 20.29 -7.54
C ILE A 64 17.40 18.99 -8.34
N LEU A 65 17.78 17.84 -7.75
CA LEU A 65 17.50 16.53 -8.28
C LEU A 65 16.39 15.87 -7.46
N CYS A 66 15.29 15.53 -8.11
CA CYS A 66 14.17 14.75 -7.54
C CYS A 66 14.15 13.34 -8.09
N ALA A 67 13.90 12.33 -7.24
CA ALA A 67 13.76 10.95 -7.69
C ALA A 67 12.91 10.11 -6.75
N GLY A 68 11.82 9.54 -7.27
CA GLY A 68 11.07 8.44 -6.67
C GLY A 68 11.60 7.10 -7.19
N PHE A 69 12.77 6.67 -6.75
CA PHE A 69 13.44 5.51 -7.35
C PHE A 69 12.80 4.19 -6.93
N PRO A 70 12.67 3.20 -7.85
CA PRO A 70 12.04 1.93 -7.54
C PRO A 70 12.83 1.12 -6.52
N CYS A 71 12.07 0.47 -5.61
CA CYS A 71 12.59 -0.37 -4.55
C CYS A 71 12.52 -1.86 -4.90
N GLN A 72 12.70 -2.24 -6.15
CA GLN A 72 12.48 -3.62 -6.60
C GLN A 72 13.65 -4.56 -6.40
N PRO A 73 14.70 -4.45 -5.82
CA PRO A 73 15.31 -5.48 -4.97
C PRO A 73 14.90 -5.36 -3.51
N PHE A 74 14.30 -4.25 -3.09
CA PHE A 74 14.08 -3.87 -1.69
C PHE A 74 12.64 -4.05 -1.21
N SER A 75 11.69 -4.59 -2.02
CA SER A 75 10.32 -4.77 -1.59
C SER A 75 10.09 -6.13 -0.92
N PHE A 76 9.29 -6.17 0.16
CA PHE A 76 8.85 -7.40 0.82
C PHE A 76 8.07 -8.38 -0.09
N SER A 77 7.61 -7.94 -1.25
CA SER A 77 6.87 -8.76 -2.22
C SER A 77 7.74 -9.35 -3.34
N GLY A 78 9.02 -9.00 -3.41
CA GLY A 78 9.99 -9.57 -4.36
C GLY A 78 10.95 -10.54 -3.67
N LYS A 79 11.59 -11.42 -4.43
CA LYS A 79 12.75 -12.17 -3.93
C LYS A 79 13.77 -11.15 -3.43
N LYS A 80 14.30 -11.35 -2.21
CA LYS A 80 15.32 -10.51 -1.57
C LYS A 80 16.62 -10.54 -2.40
N GLN A 81 16.68 -9.74 -3.45
CA GLN A 81 17.89 -9.53 -4.25
C GLN A 81 18.45 -8.17 -3.81
N GLY A 82 19.65 -8.15 -3.25
CA GLY A 82 20.35 -6.95 -2.81
C GLY A 82 20.87 -6.11 -3.97
N PHE A 83 21.98 -5.39 -3.76
CA PHE A 83 22.67 -4.57 -4.78
C PHE A 83 23.22 -5.37 -5.98
N GLU A 84 23.22 -6.70 -5.92
CA GLU A 84 23.67 -7.62 -6.98
C GLU A 84 22.47 -8.33 -7.64
N ASP A 85 21.44 -7.57 -8.03
CA ASP A 85 20.37 -8.12 -8.88
C ASP A 85 20.97 -8.44 -10.26
N GLU A 86 20.95 -9.72 -10.64
CA GLU A 86 21.42 -10.23 -11.95
C GLU A 86 20.78 -9.55 -13.16
N LEU A 87 19.67 -8.83 -12.95
CA LEU A 87 18.97 -8.03 -13.97
C LEU A 87 19.33 -6.54 -13.92
N GLY A 88 20.34 -6.13 -13.15
CA GLY A 88 20.84 -4.77 -13.10
C GLY A 88 19.88 -3.72 -12.44
N ARG A 89 18.75 -4.16 -11.87
CA ARG A 89 17.76 -3.25 -11.27
C ARG A 89 18.18 -2.66 -9.93
N GLY A 90 19.21 -3.23 -9.29
CA GLY A 90 19.83 -2.69 -8.08
C GLY A 90 20.63 -1.41 -8.32
N ASN A 91 21.02 -1.16 -9.56
CA ASN A 91 21.87 -0.05 -9.96
C ASN A 91 21.12 1.28 -10.22
N LEU A 92 19.80 1.38 -10.08
CA LEU A 92 19.08 2.63 -10.35
C LEU A 92 19.44 3.75 -9.38
N PHE A 93 19.82 3.42 -8.14
CA PHE A 93 20.40 4.41 -7.23
C PHE A 93 21.81 4.85 -7.68
N ASP A 94 22.57 3.98 -8.34
CA ASP A 94 23.89 4.33 -8.90
C ASP A 94 23.77 5.30 -10.07
N GLU A 95 22.66 5.22 -10.86
CA GLU A 95 22.35 6.23 -11.87
C GLU A 95 22.10 7.61 -11.25
N ILE A 96 21.40 7.66 -10.12
CA ILE A 96 21.27 8.92 -9.35
C ILE A 96 22.66 9.42 -8.94
N CYS A 97 23.52 8.55 -8.38
CA CYS A 97 24.88 8.92 -8.00
C CYS A 97 25.73 9.39 -9.18
N ARG A 98 25.56 8.80 -10.37
CA ARG A 98 26.26 9.21 -11.60
C ARG A 98 25.88 10.65 -11.99
N ILE A 99 24.59 10.98 -11.96
CA ILE A 99 24.09 12.30 -12.28
C ILE A 99 24.53 13.32 -11.22
N LEU A 100 24.45 12.97 -9.92
CA LEU A 100 24.93 13.82 -8.82
C LEU A 100 26.41 14.14 -8.94
N ARG A 101 27.24 13.18 -9.36
CA ARG A 101 28.69 13.37 -9.55
C ARG A 101 29.01 14.34 -10.69
N TYR A 102 28.19 14.35 -11.73
CA TYR A 102 28.41 15.22 -12.89
C TYR A 102 27.89 16.64 -12.67
N HIS A 103 26.66 16.76 -12.13
CA HIS A 103 25.96 18.06 -12.07
C HIS A 103 26.14 18.80 -10.74
N HIS A 104 26.46 18.10 -9.65
CA HIS A 104 26.56 18.67 -8.30
C HIS A 104 25.38 19.57 -7.91
N PRO A 105 24.09 19.16 -8.12
CA PRO A 105 22.97 19.99 -7.77
C PRO A 105 22.98 20.37 -6.30
N LYS A 106 22.57 21.58 -5.97
CA LYS A 106 22.61 22.09 -4.60
C LYS A 106 21.72 21.31 -3.65
N TYR A 107 20.60 20.76 -4.16
CA TYR A 107 19.62 20.04 -3.37
C TYR A 107 19.31 18.68 -3.98
N ILE A 108 19.05 17.70 -3.13
CA ILE A 108 18.48 16.40 -3.51
C ILE A 108 17.19 16.15 -2.75
N PHE A 109 16.23 15.56 -3.42
CA PHE A 109 14.95 15.17 -2.84
C PHE A 109 14.54 13.77 -3.37
N LEU A 110 14.73 12.76 -2.54
CA LEU A 110 14.50 11.37 -2.91
C LEU A 110 13.33 10.79 -2.11
N GLU A 111 12.59 9.87 -2.72
CA GLU A 111 11.50 9.13 -2.08
C GLU A 111 11.66 7.63 -2.29
N ASN A 112 11.25 6.87 -1.28
CA ASN A 112 11.20 5.42 -1.36
C ASN A 112 10.17 4.84 -0.37
N VAL A 113 9.97 3.51 -0.39
CA VAL A 113 9.10 2.84 0.57
C VAL A 113 9.62 2.95 2.00
N SER A 114 8.72 2.98 2.97
CA SER A 114 9.05 3.07 4.41
C SER A 114 9.88 1.91 4.95
N ALA A 115 9.92 0.79 4.24
CA ALA A 115 10.72 -0.38 4.62
C ALA A 115 12.22 -0.24 4.29
N LEU A 116 12.62 0.74 3.47
CA LEU A 116 14.02 0.92 3.03
C LEU A 116 15.03 1.00 4.18
N PRO A 117 14.79 1.74 5.27
CA PRO A 117 15.77 1.84 6.37
C PRO A 117 16.07 0.50 7.05
N GLY A 118 15.11 -0.41 7.10
CA GLY A 118 15.25 -1.75 7.71
C GLY A 118 15.64 -2.85 6.72
N HIS A 119 15.71 -2.52 5.41
CA HIS A 119 16.03 -3.50 4.39
C HIS A 119 17.44 -4.07 4.58
N ASP A 120 17.56 -5.41 4.44
CA ASP A 120 18.81 -6.14 4.63
C ASP A 120 19.52 -5.79 5.95
N ASN A 121 18.75 -5.83 7.06
CA ASN A 121 19.20 -5.46 8.41
C ASN A 121 19.85 -4.03 8.46
N GLY A 122 19.34 -3.09 7.66
CA GLY A 122 19.80 -1.72 7.59
C GLY A 122 21.02 -1.49 6.67
N ARG A 123 21.56 -2.55 6.06
CA ARG A 123 22.75 -2.47 5.20
C ARG A 123 22.50 -1.56 3.98
N THR A 124 21.36 -1.73 3.33
CA THR A 124 20.97 -0.92 2.17
C THR A 124 20.99 0.58 2.48
N TRP A 125 20.37 0.99 3.58
CA TRP A 125 20.34 2.39 3.98
C TRP A 125 21.72 2.92 4.35
N LYS A 126 22.54 2.09 4.99
CA LYS A 126 23.95 2.45 5.29
C LYS A 126 24.73 2.76 4.01
N VAL A 127 24.61 1.92 2.97
CA VAL A 127 25.29 2.13 1.68
C VAL A 127 24.78 3.40 0.97
N ILE A 128 23.49 3.65 0.95
CA ILE A 128 22.90 4.89 0.37
C ILE A 128 23.51 6.12 1.07
N LYS A 129 23.54 6.13 2.42
CA LYS A 129 24.13 7.24 3.18
C LYS A 129 25.62 7.45 2.83
N GLN A 130 26.40 6.39 2.80
CA GLN A 130 27.83 6.45 2.49
C GLN A 130 28.08 6.99 1.07
N LYS A 131 27.29 6.56 0.07
CA LYS A 131 27.43 7.07 -1.31
C LYS A 131 27.08 8.55 -1.42
N LEU A 132 26.01 9.00 -0.76
CA LEU A 132 25.62 10.42 -0.76
C LEU A 132 26.63 11.28 0.00
N ASP A 133 27.16 10.82 1.13
CA ASP A 133 28.20 11.49 1.89
C ASP A 133 29.50 11.63 1.08
N ALA A 134 29.93 10.56 0.39
CA ALA A 134 31.11 10.58 -0.50
C ALA A 134 30.93 11.53 -1.70
N LEU A 135 29.69 11.82 -2.11
CA LEU A 135 29.35 12.81 -3.14
C LEU A 135 29.21 14.23 -2.57
N GLY A 136 29.52 14.44 -1.29
CA GLY A 136 29.51 15.74 -0.66
C GLY A 136 28.16 16.22 -0.13
N TYR A 137 27.15 15.34 0.01
CA TYR A 137 25.83 15.73 0.51
C TYR A 137 25.66 15.44 1.99
N ASP A 138 25.25 16.45 2.75
CA ASP A 138 24.65 16.26 4.05
C ASP A 138 23.15 15.96 3.88
N ILE A 139 22.69 14.89 4.50
CA ILE A 139 21.30 14.42 4.32
C ILE A 139 20.54 14.34 5.64
N ARG A 140 19.22 14.46 5.54
CA ARG A 140 18.27 14.09 6.57
C ARG A 140 17.18 13.24 5.96
N SER A 141 16.57 12.38 6.78
CA SER A 141 15.50 11.49 6.33
C SER A 141 14.40 11.37 7.36
N HIS A 142 13.17 11.12 6.87
CA HIS A 142 12.00 10.92 7.71
C HIS A 142 10.97 10.05 7.00
N ILE A 143 10.12 9.38 7.77
CA ILE A 143 8.96 8.67 7.23
C ILE A 143 7.72 9.52 7.49
N TYR A 144 6.99 9.87 6.42
CA TYR A 144 5.69 10.50 6.51
C TYR A 144 4.62 9.65 5.82
N SER A 145 3.39 9.82 6.31
CA SER A 145 2.20 9.31 5.63
C SER A 145 1.18 10.44 5.46
N PRO A 146 0.49 10.53 4.30
CA PRO A 146 -0.44 11.62 4.01
C PRO A 146 -1.49 11.88 5.08
N HIS A 147 -1.98 10.83 5.78
CA HIS A 147 -2.99 10.98 6.83
C HIS A 147 -2.52 11.81 8.03
N GLU A 148 -1.22 11.91 8.26
CA GLU A 148 -0.63 12.76 9.29
C GLU A 148 -0.81 14.25 8.98
N PHE A 149 -1.18 14.59 7.74
CA PHE A 149 -1.44 15.94 7.24
C PHE A 149 -2.89 16.15 6.79
N GLY A 150 -3.82 15.29 7.22
CA GLY A 150 -5.25 15.42 6.91
C GLY A 150 -5.69 14.80 5.56
N ILE A 151 -4.77 14.23 4.80
CA ILE A 151 -5.09 13.54 3.55
C ILE A 151 -5.45 12.09 3.87
N PRO A 152 -6.66 11.59 3.55
CA PRO A 152 -7.15 10.33 4.11
C PRO A 152 -6.54 9.09 3.45
N GLN A 153 -5.20 8.98 3.47
CA GLN A 153 -4.46 7.82 2.98
C GLN A 153 -3.35 7.40 3.95
N HIS A 154 -3.39 6.15 4.38
CA HIS A 154 -2.26 5.53 5.07
C HIS A 154 -1.26 5.01 4.03
N ARG A 155 -0.23 5.83 3.74
CA ARG A 155 0.82 5.57 2.76
C ARG A 155 2.18 6.02 3.30
N PRO A 156 2.77 5.31 4.26
CA PRO A 156 4.07 5.69 4.79
C PRO A 156 5.14 5.59 3.69
N ARG A 157 5.92 6.67 3.54
CA ARG A 157 7.04 6.79 2.60
C ARG A 157 8.26 7.38 3.28
N PHE A 158 9.41 6.92 2.86
CA PHE A 158 10.69 7.35 3.35
C PHE A 158 11.23 8.45 2.44
N TYR A 159 11.29 9.66 2.96
CA TYR A 159 11.82 10.84 2.29
C TYR A 159 13.24 11.10 2.72
N ILE A 160 14.12 11.35 1.75
CA ILE A 160 15.52 11.71 1.95
C ILE A 160 15.72 13.06 1.27
N VAL A 161 16.19 14.04 2.03
CA VAL A 161 16.55 15.35 1.50
C VAL A 161 18.00 15.65 1.83
N GLY A 162 18.68 16.42 0.97
CA GLY A 162 20.07 16.76 1.21
C GLY A 162 20.46 18.07 0.56
N MET A 163 21.57 18.61 1.07
CA MET A 163 22.23 19.80 0.53
C MET A 163 23.70 19.49 0.30
N LEU A 164 24.22 19.94 -0.84
CA LEU A 164 25.63 19.85 -1.17
C LEU A 164 26.44 20.73 -0.20
N ARG A 165 27.52 20.19 0.31
CA ARG A 165 28.52 20.95 1.11
C ARG A 165 29.29 21.95 0.23
N ASN A 166 29.56 23.10 0.77
CA ASN A 166 30.46 24.09 0.13
C ASN A 166 31.95 23.67 0.22
N GLU A 167 32.82 24.45 -0.31
CA GLU A 167 34.26 24.21 -0.30
C GLU A 167 34.85 24.09 1.13
N GLN A 168 34.20 24.70 2.12
CA GLN A 168 34.58 24.59 3.54
C GLN A 168 33.98 23.32 4.21
N GLY A 169 33.35 22.44 3.46
CA GLY A 169 32.75 21.22 3.99
C GLY A 169 31.44 21.44 4.77
N VAL A 170 30.81 22.60 4.67
CA VAL A 170 29.60 22.96 5.43
C VAL A 170 28.41 23.05 4.48
N SER A 171 27.29 22.50 4.92
CA SER A 171 26.00 22.67 4.25
C SER A 171 24.98 23.40 5.14
N GLY A 172 23.91 23.92 4.52
CA GLY A 172 22.77 24.48 5.25
C GLY A 172 21.90 23.45 5.97
N MET A 173 22.24 22.14 5.90
CA MET A 173 21.37 21.05 6.36
C MET A 173 21.17 21.02 7.88
N HIS A 174 22.07 21.63 8.65
CA HIS A 174 21.90 21.78 10.10
C HIS A 174 20.67 22.60 10.49
N ARG A 175 20.20 23.52 9.61
CA ARG A 175 19.01 24.36 9.83
C ARG A 175 17.72 23.69 9.35
N PHE A 176 17.84 22.61 8.58
CA PHE A 176 16.65 21.91 8.09
C PHE A 176 16.10 20.97 9.15
N HIS A 177 14.81 21.04 9.40
CA HIS A 177 14.06 20.10 10.23
C HIS A 177 12.79 19.69 9.51
N PHE A 178 12.51 18.41 9.49
CA PHE A 178 11.23 17.90 9.04
C PHE A 178 10.08 18.49 9.86
N LEU A 179 8.94 18.75 9.23
CA LEU A 179 7.75 19.26 9.88
C LEU A 179 7.23 18.22 10.88
N ARG A 180 6.89 18.63 12.08
CA ARG A 180 6.10 17.78 12.98
C ARG A 180 4.65 17.83 12.51
N PRO A 181 4.01 16.68 12.22
CA PRO A 181 2.60 16.68 11.88
C PRO A 181 1.78 17.33 13.00
N PRO A 182 0.74 18.10 12.67
CA PRO A 182 -0.16 18.66 13.69
C PRO A 182 -0.83 17.56 14.50
N LYS A 183 -0.94 17.73 15.84
CA LYS A 183 -1.46 16.68 16.72
C LYS A 183 -2.97 16.41 16.54
N ASP A 184 -3.72 17.44 16.13
CA ASP A 184 -5.19 17.44 16.09
C ASP A 184 -5.74 17.24 14.67
N VAL A 185 -4.89 16.83 13.72
CA VAL A 185 -5.35 16.57 12.35
C VAL A 185 -6.10 15.25 12.29
N VAL A 186 -7.37 15.33 11.97
CA VAL A 186 -8.22 14.17 11.67
C VAL A 186 -8.42 14.10 10.15
N SER A 187 -8.01 13.00 9.54
CA SER A 187 -8.37 12.71 8.17
C SER A 187 -9.66 11.89 8.12
N ASP A 188 -10.48 12.10 7.08
CA ASP A 188 -11.74 11.38 6.88
C ASP A 188 -11.92 11.06 5.39
N VAL A 189 -12.13 9.78 5.09
CA VAL A 189 -12.32 9.30 3.71
C VAL A 189 -13.57 9.89 3.06
N ARG A 190 -14.58 10.30 3.84
CA ARG A 190 -15.77 10.97 3.31
C ARG A 190 -15.44 12.29 2.62
N SER A 191 -14.38 12.97 3.03
CA SER A 191 -13.95 14.25 2.43
C SER A 191 -13.54 14.16 0.96
N ILE A 192 -13.20 12.97 0.49
CA ILE A 192 -12.80 12.75 -0.92
C ILE A 192 -13.95 12.21 -1.77
N VAL A 193 -15.04 11.73 -1.15
CA VAL A 193 -16.19 11.16 -1.86
C VAL A 193 -16.97 12.27 -2.56
N ASP A 194 -17.15 12.11 -3.85
CA ASP A 194 -17.94 13.00 -4.67
C ASP A 194 -19.23 12.29 -5.11
N PRO A 195 -20.39 12.72 -4.62
CA PRO A 195 -21.67 12.14 -5.03
C PRO A 195 -21.97 12.31 -6.51
N GLU A 196 -21.42 13.37 -7.12
CA GLU A 196 -21.62 13.71 -8.53
C GLU A 196 -20.42 13.31 -9.41
N ASP A 197 -19.55 12.41 -8.89
CA ASP A 197 -18.39 11.94 -9.65
C ASP A 197 -18.82 11.35 -10.99
N ASN A 198 -18.32 11.96 -12.07
CA ASN A 198 -18.59 11.54 -13.44
C ASN A 198 -17.69 10.40 -13.92
N ASP A 199 -16.85 9.85 -13.03
CA ASP A 199 -16.07 8.66 -13.34
C ASP A 199 -17.00 7.44 -13.51
N ARG A 200 -16.48 6.45 -14.21
CA ARG A 200 -17.14 5.16 -14.31
C ARG A 200 -17.12 4.43 -12.96
N LEU A 201 -18.14 4.64 -12.16
CA LEU A 201 -18.26 4.02 -10.84
C LEU A 201 -18.44 2.51 -10.97
N VAL A 202 -17.94 1.78 -9.99
CA VAL A 202 -18.03 0.32 -9.96
C VAL A 202 -18.62 -0.11 -8.62
N ALA A 203 -19.89 -0.51 -8.65
CA ALA A 203 -20.56 -1.10 -7.50
C ALA A 203 -19.86 -2.36 -7.00
N VAL A 204 -20.03 -2.68 -5.74
CA VAL A 204 -19.62 -3.97 -5.19
C VAL A 204 -20.39 -5.09 -5.90
N ARG A 205 -19.70 -6.14 -6.30
CA ARG A 205 -20.32 -7.28 -6.97
C ARG A 205 -21.37 -7.91 -6.07
N ARG A 206 -22.54 -8.27 -6.65
CA ARG A 206 -23.67 -8.85 -5.90
C ARG A 206 -23.33 -10.15 -5.19
N ASP A 207 -22.39 -10.95 -5.72
CA ASP A 207 -21.93 -12.20 -5.08
C ASP A 207 -21.11 -11.97 -3.78
N LEU A 208 -20.63 -10.75 -3.54
CA LEU A 208 -19.99 -10.36 -2.28
C LEU A 208 -20.97 -9.87 -1.21
N HIS A 209 -22.21 -9.50 -1.60
CA HIS A 209 -23.17 -8.98 -0.63
C HIS A 209 -23.49 -9.99 0.48
N PRO A 210 -23.82 -11.27 0.19
CA PRO A 210 -24.05 -12.25 1.24
C PRO A 210 -22.83 -12.53 2.12
N VAL A 211 -21.62 -12.38 1.55
CA VAL A 211 -20.36 -12.53 2.33
C VAL A 211 -20.23 -11.41 3.37
N PHE A 212 -20.51 -10.16 2.96
CA PHE A 212 -20.48 -9.03 3.88
C PHE A 212 -21.59 -9.11 4.91
N ASP A 213 -22.78 -9.57 4.53
CA ASP A 213 -23.90 -9.82 5.45
C ASP A 213 -23.51 -10.85 6.52
N ALA A 214 -22.89 -11.97 6.11
CA ALA A 214 -22.46 -13.02 7.04
C ALA A 214 -21.39 -12.49 8.00
N TRP A 215 -20.38 -11.75 7.51
CA TRP A 215 -19.36 -11.17 8.39
C TRP A 215 -19.90 -10.04 9.27
N GLN A 216 -20.87 -9.25 8.80
CA GLN A 216 -21.54 -8.24 9.64
C GLN A 216 -22.30 -8.93 10.79
N GLU A 217 -23.00 -10.02 10.52
CA GLU A 217 -23.65 -10.85 11.54
C GLU A 217 -22.64 -11.41 12.55
N PHE A 218 -21.48 -11.88 12.06
CA PHE A 218 -20.40 -12.37 12.92
C PHE A 218 -19.92 -11.28 13.88
N VAL A 219 -19.59 -10.09 13.36
CA VAL A 219 -19.12 -8.95 14.16
C VAL A 219 -20.18 -8.56 15.18
N TYR A 220 -21.45 -8.49 14.79
CA TYR A 220 -22.55 -8.17 15.70
C TYR A 220 -22.66 -9.17 16.86
N ASN A 221 -22.59 -10.48 16.57
CA ASN A 221 -22.70 -11.52 17.60
C ASN A 221 -21.52 -11.52 18.57
N VAL A 222 -20.28 -11.36 18.06
CA VAL A 222 -19.08 -11.26 18.93
C VAL A 222 -19.18 -10.01 19.80
N THR A 223 -19.43 -8.86 19.21
CA THR A 223 -19.41 -7.58 19.96
C THR A 223 -20.56 -7.44 20.94
N LYS A 224 -21.72 -8.05 20.66
CA LYS A 224 -22.85 -8.11 21.59
C LYS A 224 -22.51 -8.91 22.86
N ARG A 225 -21.64 -9.91 22.76
CA ARG A 225 -21.26 -10.80 23.87
C ARG A 225 -20.00 -10.35 24.57
N ASP A 226 -18.97 -9.99 23.81
CA ASP A 226 -17.63 -9.67 24.34
C ASP A 226 -17.42 -8.16 24.53
N GLY A 227 -18.24 -7.30 23.89
CA GLY A 227 -18.08 -5.84 23.93
C GLY A 227 -16.99 -5.31 22.98
N PHE A 228 -16.24 -6.18 22.31
CA PHE A 228 -15.14 -5.81 21.39
C PHE A 228 -14.94 -6.85 20.30
N MET A 229 -14.25 -6.47 19.24
CA MET A 229 -13.74 -7.40 18.23
C MET A 229 -12.29 -7.78 18.53
N PRO A 230 -11.89 -9.05 18.31
CA PRO A 230 -10.49 -9.45 18.41
C PRO A 230 -9.59 -8.66 17.48
N SER A 231 -8.41 -8.27 17.95
CA SER A 231 -7.41 -7.52 17.16
C SER A 231 -6.60 -8.41 16.19
N HIS A 232 -6.71 -9.73 16.33
CA HIS A 232 -6.04 -10.69 15.45
C HIS A 232 -6.91 -11.05 14.23
N CYS A 233 -6.26 -11.58 13.19
CA CYS A 233 -6.98 -12.11 12.03
C CYS A 233 -7.82 -13.33 12.41
N ILE A 234 -9.08 -13.35 11.99
CA ILE A 234 -9.98 -14.47 12.19
C ILE A 234 -9.80 -15.45 11.04
N PHE A 235 -9.32 -16.64 11.36
CA PHE A 235 -9.13 -17.76 10.46
C PHE A 235 -10.17 -18.85 10.75
N THR A 236 -11.30 -18.80 10.06
CA THR A 236 -12.39 -19.76 10.28
C THR A 236 -11.97 -21.23 10.08
N MET A 237 -10.84 -21.48 9.42
CA MET A 237 -10.26 -22.82 9.27
C MET A 237 -9.84 -23.44 10.61
N GLU A 238 -9.58 -22.63 11.64
CA GLU A 238 -9.27 -23.13 13.00
C GLU A 238 -10.52 -23.42 13.85
N PHE A 239 -11.70 -23.03 13.38
CA PHE A 239 -12.93 -23.29 14.12
C PHE A 239 -13.24 -24.79 14.14
N GLY A 240 -13.28 -25.35 15.34
CA GLY A 240 -13.48 -26.77 15.58
C GLY A 240 -12.26 -27.68 15.33
N ALA A 241 -11.12 -27.11 14.91
CA ALA A 241 -9.89 -27.87 14.73
C ALA A 241 -9.23 -28.23 16.09
N ASP A 242 -8.64 -29.44 16.19
CA ASP A 242 -7.97 -29.93 17.39
C ASP A 242 -6.60 -30.60 17.11
N TYR A 243 -6.12 -30.56 15.86
CA TYR A 243 -4.77 -31.06 15.53
C TYR A 243 -3.70 -30.33 16.37
N GLU A 244 -2.64 -31.08 16.73
CA GLU A 244 -1.54 -30.56 17.52
C GLU A 244 -0.58 -29.71 16.67
N PHE A 245 0.10 -28.71 17.27
CA PHE A 245 0.98 -27.80 16.55
C PHE A 245 2.11 -27.17 17.39
N GLU A 246 2.16 -27.48 18.68
CA GLU A 246 3.08 -26.81 19.62
C GLU A 246 4.53 -27.27 19.45
N ASP A 247 4.76 -28.56 19.35
CA ASP A 247 6.10 -29.16 19.32
C ASP A 247 6.59 -29.37 17.89
N VAL A 248 5.78 -30.08 17.09
CA VAL A 248 6.09 -30.44 15.70
C VAL A 248 5.11 -29.77 14.75
N PRO A 249 5.58 -29.07 13.71
CA PRO A 249 4.68 -28.51 12.71
C PRO A 249 3.77 -29.60 12.14
N PRO A 250 2.46 -29.34 11.97
CA PRO A 250 1.50 -30.39 11.56
C PRO A 250 1.89 -31.11 10.27
N ALA A 251 2.50 -30.40 9.29
CA ALA A 251 2.99 -31.03 8.06
C ALA A 251 4.13 -32.06 8.28
N PHE A 252 4.72 -32.14 9.45
CA PHE A 252 5.80 -33.08 9.78
C PHE A 252 5.39 -34.15 10.81
N GLN A 253 4.12 -34.14 11.24
CA GLN A 253 3.61 -35.14 12.19
C GLN A 253 3.40 -36.49 11.52
N SER A 254 3.45 -37.55 12.30
CA SER A 254 3.19 -38.94 11.84
C SER A 254 1.70 -39.16 11.58
N VAL A 255 1.38 -40.21 10.84
CA VAL A 255 -0.01 -40.64 10.57
C VAL A 255 -0.76 -40.89 11.86
N GLU A 256 -0.14 -41.55 12.86
CA GLU A 256 -0.74 -41.86 14.16
C GLU A 256 -1.12 -40.62 14.93
N ARG A 257 -0.31 -39.55 14.83
CA ARG A 257 -0.54 -38.27 15.52
C ARG A 257 -1.66 -37.46 14.86
N LEU A 258 -1.82 -37.56 13.55
CA LEU A 258 -2.86 -36.89 12.77
C LEU A 258 -4.19 -37.64 12.74
N ARG A 259 -4.16 -38.96 12.82
CA ARG A 259 -5.35 -39.83 12.74
C ARG A 259 -6.31 -39.55 13.90
N GLY A 260 -7.60 -39.40 13.56
CA GLY A 260 -8.66 -39.09 14.54
C GLY A 260 -8.72 -37.61 14.96
N ARG A 261 -7.80 -36.77 14.49
CA ARG A 261 -7.84 -35.33 14.73
C ARG A 261 -8.76 -34.60 13.76
N ARG A 262 -9.18 -33.42 14.16
CA ARG A 262 -9.98 -32.50 13.31
C ARG A 262 -9.08 -31.42 12.73
N GLY A 263 -9.17 -31.26 11.42
CA GLY A 263 -8.47 -30.25 10.65
C GLY A 263 -9.32 -29.01 10.35
N ALA A 264 -9.21 -28.52 9.13
CA ALA A 264 -9.88 -27.30 8.71
C ALA A 264 -11.41 -27.36 8.91
N TYR A 265 -11.96 -26.33 9.56
CA TYR A 265 -13.39 -26.21 9.88
C TYR A 265 -13.94 -27.32 10.77
N GLY A 266 -13.11 -27.91 11.61
CA GLY A 266 -13.48 -28.98 12.52
C GLY A 266 -13.80 -30.32 11.85
N ARG A 267 -13.46 -30.51 10.57
CA ARG A 267 -13.67 -31.75 9.82
C ARG A 267 -12.65 -32.80 10.28
N LEU A 268 -13.10 -34.04 10.41
CA LEU A 268 -12.20 -35.15 10.71
C LEU A 268 -11.14 -35.25 9.60
N LEU A 269 -9.88 -35.46 9.97
CA LEU A 269 -8.82 -35.78 9.02
C LEU A 269 -9.03 -37.22 8.51
N GLU A 270 -9.25 -37.36 7.22
CA GLU A 270 -9.57 -38.63 6.56
C GLU A 270 -8.41 -39.02 5.64
N GLY A 271 -8.10 -40.34 5.58
CA GLY A 271 -7.07 -40.92 4.73
C GLY A 271 -6.19 -41.90 5.48
N ASP A 272 -5.49 -42.76 4.71
CA ASP A 272 -4.56 -43.77 5.21
C ASP A 272 -3.12 -43.30 5.10
N THR A 273 -2.85 -42.37 4.21
CA THR A 273 -1.53 -41.78 4.01
C THR A 273 -1.39 -40.46 4.74
N ARG A 274 -0.15 -40.10 5.06
CA ARG A 274 0.19 -38.81 5.68
C ARG A 274 -0.22 -37.64 4.81
N GLU A 275 -0.03 -37.75 3.52
CA GLU A 275 -0.37 -36.72 2.51
C GLU A 275 -1.87 -36.43 2.48
N GLU A 276 -2.71 -37.46 2.59
CA GLU A 276 -4.18 -37.32 2.64
C GLU A 276 -4.62 -36.63 3.92
N LEU A 277 -4.08 -37.03 5.07
CA LEU A 277 -4.38 -36.38 6.37
C LEU A 277 -3.94 -34.92 6.38
N ILE A 278 -2.74 -34.61 5.86
CA ILE A 278 -2.25 -33.23 5.74
C ILE A 278 -3.13 -32.37 4.83
N ALA A 279 -3.72 -32.94 3.78
CA ALA A 279 -4.63 -32.22 2.89
C ALA A 279 -5.88 -31.69 3.61
N GLY A 280 -6.31 -32.34 4.69
CA GLY A 280 -7.42 -31.90 5.55
C GLY A 280 -7.07 -30.76 6.53
N LEU A 281 -5.79 -30.44 6.71
CA LEU A 281 -5.36 -29.34 7.56
C LEU A 281 -5.63 -27.96 6.93
N PRO A 282 -5.64 -26.87 7.71
CA PRO A 282 -5.61 -25.53 7.16
C PRO A 282 -4.43 -25.34 6.19
N PHE A 283 -4.65 -24.67 5.05
CA PHE A 283 -3.67 -24.56 3.95
C PHE A 283 -2.28 -24.05 4.37
N TYR A 284 -2.21 -23.22 5.41
CA TYR A 284 -0.95 -22.69 5.94
C TYR A 284 -0.22 -23.70 6.83
N MET A 285 -0.89 -24.80 7.24
CA MET A 285 -0.33 -25.94 7.97
C MET A 285 0.22 -27.04 7.05
N GLN A 286 -0.22 -27.07 5.79
CA GLN A 286 0.20 -28.07 4.80
C GLN A 286 1.60 -27.83 4.26
N ARG A 287 2.22 -26.70 4.59
CA ARG A 287 3.53 -26.29 4.00
C ARG A 287 4.69 -26.89 4.77
N THR A 288 5.63 -27.49 4.03
CA THR A 288 6.89 -28.04 4.55
C THR A 288 8.02 -26.98 4.70
N LYS A 289 7.72 -25.69 4.54
CA LYS A 289 8.71 -24.60 4.60
C LYS A 289 9.39 -24.46 5.98
N TYR A 290 8.79 -25.02 7.03
CA TYR A 290 9.25 -24.88 8.39
C TYR A 290 9.69 -26.26 8.89
N SER A 291 10.95 -26.68 8.61
CA SER A 291 11.45 -27.99 9.01
C SER A 291 11.67 -28.14 10.52
N ASP A 292 12.17 -27.10 11.18
CA ASP A 292 12.68 -27.25 12.54
C ASP A 292 11.87 -26.48 13.61
N THR A 293 11.28 -25.35 13.25
CA THR A 293 10.49 -24.55 14.18
C THR A 293 9.25 -23.98 13.53
N PHE A 294 8.12 -24.14 14.19
CA PHE A 294 6.88 -23.49 13.79
C PHE A 294 6.84 -22.08 14.38
N PRO A 295 6.65 -21.00 13.57
CA PRO A 295 6.75 -19.65 14.06
C PRO A 295 5.76 -19.33 15.19
N GLU A 296 6.24 -18.78 16.30
CA GLU A 296 5.43 -18.50 17.49
C GLU A 296 4.21 -17.62 17.20
N PHE A 297 4.35 -16.60 16.34
CA PHE A 297 3.20 -15.76 15.97
C PHE A 297 2.04 -16.57 15.34
N LYS A 298 2.34 -17.67 14.66
CA LYS A 298 1.31 -18.56 14.09
C LYS A 298 0.65 -19.42 15.16
N LYS A 299 1.43 -19.92 16.13
CA LYS A 299 0.89 -20.66 17.27
C LYS A 299 -0.08 -19.78 18.06
N ILE A 300 0.32 -18.54 18.34
CA ILE A 300 -0.54 -17.55 19.01
C ILE A 300 -1.85 -17.37 18.23
N LEU A 301 -1.76 -17.19 16.92
CA LEU A 301 -2.94 -16.97 16.06
C LEU A 301 -3.89 -18.18 16.07
N ILE A 302 -3.35 -19.41 16.05
CA ILE A 302 -4.15 -20.65 16.14
C ILE A 302 -4.88 -20.70 17.48
N ARG A 303 -4.14 -20.54 18.61
CA ARG A 303 -4.73 -20.54 19.96
C ARG A 303 -5.86 -19.53 20.06
N GLN A 304 -5.63 -18.30 19.66
CA GLN A 304 -6.62 -17.20 19.70
C GLN A 304 -7.89 -17.52 18.88
N ASN A 305 -7.75 -18.11 17.70
CA ASN A 305 -8.90 -18.48 16.88
C ASN A 305 -9.67 -19.67 17.46
N ARG A 306 -8.99 -20.66 18.02
CA ARG A 306 -9.63 -21.79 18.71
C ARG A 306 -10.33 -21.36 19.99
N GLU A 307 -9.71 -20.46 20.77
CA GLU A 307 -10.33 -19.88 21.98
C GLU A 307 -11.58 -19.07 21.63
N LEU A 308 -11.53 -18.25 20.57
CA LEU A 308 -12.68 -17.52 20.08
C LEU A 308 -13.82 -18.48 19.70
N TYR A 309 -13.51 -19.55 18.97
CA TYR A 309 -14.50 -20.56 18.60
C TYR A 309 -15.08 -21.26 19.83
N GLN A 310 -14.26 -21.69 20.78
CA GLN A 310 -14.76 -22.38 21.98
C GLN A 310 -15.68 -21.49 22.81
N ARG A 311 -15.38 -20.22 22.94
CA ARG A 311 -16.18 -19.23 23.66
C ARG A 311 -17.54 -18.97 23.01
N HIS A 312 -17.61 -19.11 21.69
CA HIS A 312 -18.77 -18.76 20.86
C HIS A 312 -19.33 -19.93 20.06
N LYS A 313 -18.98 -21.15 20.41
CA LYS A 313 -19.32 -22.38 19.67
C LYS A 313 -20.82 -22.51 19.39
N ASP A 314 -21.66 -22.14 20.34
CA ASP A 314 -23.11 -22.26 20.30
C ASP A 314 -23.74 -21.60 19.05
N TRP A 315 -23.24 -20.45 18.66
CA TRP A 315 -23.75 -19.73 17.49
C TRP A 315 -22.80 -19.81 16.29
N ILE A 316 -21.50 -19.96 16.48
CA ILE A 316 -20.55 -20.09 15.36
C ILE A 316 -20.86 -21.35 14.55
N ASP A 317 -21.25 -22.45 15.17
CA ASP A 317 -21.66 -23.68 14.47
C ASP A 317 -22.87 -23.45 13.53
N LEU A 318 -23.77 -22.53 13.90
CA LEU A 318 -24.92 -22.15 13.07
C LEU A 318 -24.55 -21.11 11.99
N TRP A 319 -23.55 -20.28 12.26
CA TRP A 319 -23.07 -19.26 11.36
C TRP A 319 -22.08 -19.78 10.32
N LEU A 320 -21.19 -20.69 10.71
CA LEU A 320 -20.09 -21.18 9.87
C LEU A 320 -20.56 -21.71 8.49
N PRO A 321 -21.68 -22.45 8.38
CA PRO A 321 -22.21 -22.87 7.08
C PRO A 321 -22.50 -21.74 6.11
N LYS A 322 -22.80 -20.52 6.59
CA LYS A 322 -23.08 -19.35 5.75
C LYS A 322 -21.85 -18.87 4.99
N ILE A 323 -20.64 -19.05 5.55
CA ILE A 323 -19.39 -18.58 4.94
C ILE A 323 -18.64 -19.66 4.15
N LEU A 324 -18.88 -20.92 4.44
CA LEU A 324 -18.18 -22.06 3.81
C LEU A 324 -18.31 -22.15 2.28
N PRO A 325 -19.42 -21.75 1.63
CA PRO A 325 -19.54 -21.80 0.17
C PRO A 325 -18.60 -20.85 -0.58
N TYR A 326 -18.04 -19.83 0.09
CA TYR A 326 -17.26 -18.80 -0.56
C TYR A 326 -15.76 -19.16 -0.66
N PRO A 327 -15.00 -18.49 -1.54
CA PRO A 327 -13.55 -18.69 -1.64
C PRO A 327 -12.81 -18.45 -0.32
N ARG A 328 -11.71 -19.15 -0.13
CA ARG A 328 -10.86 -19.06 1.08
C ARG A 328 -10.56 -17.63 1.53
N THR A 329 -10.24 -16.73 0.60
CA THR A 329 -9.94 -15.32 0.90
C THR A 329 -11.14 -14.55 1.44
N GLN A 330 -12.35 -15.08 1.29
CA GLN A 330 -13.57 -14.50 1.83
C GLN A 330 -13.99 -15.14 3.16
N ARG A 331 -13.33 -16.24 3.55
CA ARG A 331 -13.52 -16.93 4.84
C ARG A 331 -12.53 -16.49 5.92
N MET A 332 -11.72 -15.48 5.64
CA MET A 332 -10.79 -14.89 6.59
C MET A 332 -11.15 -13.42 6.77
N PHE A 333 -11.04 -12.93 8.01
CA PHE A 333 -11.51 -11.61 8.38
C PHE A 333 -10.56 -10.92 9.34
N GLU A 334 -10.50 -9.60 9.29
CA GLU A 334 -9.70 -8.78 10.19
C GLU A 334 -10.43 -7.47 10.50
N TRP A 335 -10.70 -7.25 11.77
CA TRP A 335 -11.16 -5.96 12.27
C TRP A 335 -9.95 -5.10 12.60
N SER A 336 -9.66 -4.11 11.77
CA SER A 336 -8.42 -3.30 11.85
C SER A 336 -8.73 -1.83 12.14
N THR A 337 -9.59 -1.61 13.15
CA THR A 337 -9.92 -0.29 13.67
C THR A 337 -10.19 -0.38 15.17
N THR A 338 -9.89 0.68 15.91
CA THR A 338 -10.19 0.82 17.34
C THR A 338 -11.56 1.44 17.60
N ASN A 339 -12.27 1.84 16.55
CA ASN A 339 -13.61 2.38 16.64
C ASN A 339 -14.58 1.29 17.10
N GLN A 340 -15.48 1.63 18.01
CA GLN A 340 -16.56 0.77 18.53
C GLN A 340 -17.85 0.88 17.71
N ASP A 341 -17.80 1.47 16.55
CA ASP A 341 -18.88 1.42 15.55
C ASP A 341 -18.73 0.12 14.74
N TRP A 342 -19.66 -0.81 14.94
CA TRP A 342 -19.60 -2.15 14.40
C TRP A 342 -20.31 -2.32 13.07
N ASP A 343 -20.86 -1.25 12.47
CA ASP A 343 -21.49 -1.30 11.15
C ASP A 343 -20.45 -1.09 10.04
N PHE A 344 -20.32 -2.08 9.15
CA PHE A 344 -19.40 -2.00 8.00
C PHE A 344 -19.68 -0.80 7.10
N LYS A 345 -20.91 -0.29 7.10
CA LYS A 345 -21.30 0.89 6.32
C LYS A 345 -20.57 2.17 6.74
N HIS A 346 -20.04 2.22 7.94
CA HIS A 346 -19.31 3.37 8.45
C HIS A 346 -17.79 3.23 8.32
N HIS A 347 -17.32 2.21 7.60
CA HIS A 347 -15.92 1.83 7.51
C HIS A 347 -15.45 1.68 6.07
N VAL A 348 -14.14 1.57 5.88
CA VAL A 348 -13.55 1.19 4.59
C VAL A 348 -13.34 -0.32 4.57
N ILE A 349 -13.83 -0.99 3.51
CA ILE A 349 -13.62 -2.43 3.31
C ILE A 349 -12.48 -2.65 2.31
N GLN A 350 -11.60 -3.58 2.63
CA GLN A 350 -10.50 -4.00 1.76
C GLN A 350 -10.53 -5.52 1.56
N LEU A 351 -10.61 -5.94 0.30
CA LEU A 351 -10.44 -7.35 -0.07
C LEU A 351 -8.94 -7.64 -0.27
N ARG A 352 -8.44 -8.70 0.34
CA ARG A 352 -7.01 -9.07 0.26
C ARG A 352 -6.85 -10.58 0.07
N PRO A 353 -5.70 -11.05 -0.43
CA PRO A 353 -5.39 -12.49 -0.43
C PRO A 353 -5.44 -13.12 0.99
N SER A 354 -5.19 -12.31 2.02
CA SER A 354 -5.24 -12.71 3.45
C SER A 354 -6.59 -12.48 4.12
N GLY A 355 -7.64 -12.14 3.39
CA GLY A 355 -8.98 -11.98 3.96
C GLY A 355 -9.60 -10.60 3.74
N ILE A 356 -10.83 -10.47 4.20
CA ILE A 356 -11.58 -9.21 4.25
C ILE A 356 -11.07 -8.42 5.44
N ARG A 357 -10.76 -7.14 5.24
CA ARG A 357 -10.34 -6.24 6.31
C ARG A 357 -11.27 -5.05 6.41
N ILE A 358 -11.73 -4.77 7.61
CA ILE A 358 -12.45 -3.55 7.94
C ILE A 358 -11.43 -2.55 8.52
N ARG A 359 -11.43 -1.32 8.00
CA ARG A 359 -10.52 -0.26 8.41
C ARG A 359 -11.29 0.96 8.86
N SER A 360 -10.64 1.75 9.71
CA SER A 360 -11.18 3.07 10.10
C SER A 360 -11.50 3.92 8.87
N ILE A 361 -12.54 4.73 8.99
CA ILE A 361 -12.91 5.75 8.01
C ILE A 361 -11.86 6.86 7.88
N ASN A 362 -10.93 6.95 8.81
CA ASN A 362 -9.91 8.01 8.81
C ASN A 362 -8.96 7.93 7.62
N CYS A 363 -8.71 6.73 7.06
CA CYS A 363 -7.84 6.62 5.91
C CYS A 363 -8.09 5.35 5.08
N VAL A 364 -7.96 5.48 3.78
CA VAL A 364 -7.80 4.33 2.89
C VAL A 364 -6.38 3.77 2.98
N PRO A 365 -6.18 2.47 2.73
CA PRO A 365 -4.83 1.90 2.61
C PRO A 365 -4.10 2.45 1.39
N THR A 366 -2.78 2.23 1.36
CA THR A 366 -1.98 2.47 0.15
C THR A 366 -2.63 1.78 -1.05
N ILE A 367 -2.91 2.55 -2.10
CA ILE A 367 -3.36 2.01 -3.38
C ILE A 367 -2.18 1.23 -3.98
N THR A 368 -2.39 -0.05 -4.21
CA THR A 368 -1.36 -0.95 -4.76
C THR A 368 -1.64 -1.28 -6.21
N LEU A 369 -0.65 -1.86 -6.89
CA LEU A 369 -0.76 -2.35 -8.26
C LEU A 369 -1.78 -3.50 -8.41
N CYS A 370 -2.16 -4.12 -7.30
CA CYS A 370 -3.11 -5.23 -7.26
C CYS A 370 -4.54 -4.69 -7.24
N THR A 371 -5.30 -4.96 -8.30
CA THR A 371 -6.70 -4.53 -8.43
C THR A 371 -7.62 -5.09 -7.36
N THR A 372 -7.25 -6.22 -6.75
CA THR A 372 -8.03 -6.85 -5.67
C THR A 372 -7.96 -6.08 -4.36
N ALA A 373 -6.96 -5.22 -4.17
CA ALA A 373 -6.79 -4.42 -2.95
C ALA A 373 -7.42 -3.00 -3.05
N THR A 374 -8.19 -2.72 -4.11
CA THR A 374 -8.88 -1.43 -4.26
C THR A 374 -9.89 -1.25 -3.12
N PRO A 375 -9.85 -0.13 -2.38
CA PRO A 375 -10.78 0.14 -1.30
C PRO A 375 -12.24 0.16 -1.76
N ILE A 376 -13.12 -0.39 -0.93
CA ILE A 376 -14.57 -0.29 -1.04
C ILE A 376 -15.03 0.75 -0.04
N LEU A 377 -15.92 1.62 -0.47
CA LEU A 377 -16.54 2.69 0.30
C LEU A 377 -18.04 2.37 0.48
N PRO A 378 -18.43 1.65 1.54
CA PRO A 378 -19.83 1.23 1.73
C PRO A 378 -20.79 2.41 1.94
N PHE A 379 -20.26 3.51 2.49
CA PHE A 379 -20.99 4.76 2.75
C PHE A 379 -21.13 5.66 1.51
N ALA A 380 -20.46 5.32 0.39
CA ALA A 380 -20.55 6.13 -0.83
C ALA A 380 -21.96 5.97 -1.46
N PRO A 381 -22.67 7.07 -1.70
CA PRO A 381 -24.06 7.02 -2.15
C PRO A 381 -24.18 6.50 -3.58
N PHE A 382 -25.39 6.07 -3.92
CA PHE A 382 -25.78 5.87 -5.32
C PHE A 382 -25.84 7.23 -6.01
N PRO A 383 -25.19 7.42 -7.19
CA PRO A 383 -25.16 8.72 -7.87
C PRO A 383 -26.55 9.19 -8.29
N SER A 384 -26.84 10.48 -8.11
CA SER A 384 -28.15 11.09 -8.49
C SER A 384 -28.44 10.97 -9.99
N LYS A 385 -27.41 11.03 -10.83
CA LYS A 385 -27.51 10.87 -12.30
C LYS A 385 -27.51 9.41 -12.75
N GLY A 386 -27.51 8.45 -11.80
CA GLY A 386 -27.35 7.05 -12.09
C GLY A 386 -25.90 6.67 -12.44
N ALA A 387 -25.67 5.39 -12.62
CA ALA A 387 -24.37 4.86 -13.03
C ALA A 387 -24.54 3.68 -13.99
N LEU A 388 -23.56 3.45 -14.85
CA LEU A 388 -23.55 2.34 -15.79
C LEU A 388 -22.47 1.32 -15.43
N ASP A 389 -22.78 0.04 -15.61
CA ASP A 389 -21.82 -1.03 -15.47
C ASP A 389 -20.79 -1.04 -16.64
N LYS A 390 -19.81 -1.95 -16.59
CA LYS A 390 -18.81 -2.08 -17.65
C LYS A 390 -19.36 -2.49 -19.03
N LYS A 391 -20.61 -2.95 -19.10
CA LYS A 391 -21.32 -3.30 -20.34
C LYS A 391 -22.28 -2.20 -20.78
N GLY A 392 -22.31 -1.05 -20.10
CA GLY A 392 -23.19 0.07 -20.38
C GLY A 392 -24.63 -0.10 -19.87
N ARG A 393 -24.91 -1.08 -19.01
CA ARG A 393 -26.21 -1.28 -18.41
C ARG A 393 -26.38 -0.43 -17.15
N PRO A 394 -27.55 0.16 -16.89
CA PRO A 394 -27.78 0.96 -15.71
C PRO A 394 -27.71 0.09 -14.44
N TYR A 395 -27.00 0.60 -13.44
CA TYR A 395 -27.07 0.08 -12.07
C TYR A 395 -28.39 0.50 -11.44
N LYS A 396 -28.87 -0.33 -10.51
CA LYS A 396 -29.99 0.00 -9.62
C LYS A 396 -29.44 0.42 -8.24
N PRO A 397 -30.21 1.15 -7.42
CA PRO A 397 -29.79 1.51 -6.05
C PRO A 397 -29.36 0.30 -5.21
N GLU A 398 -30.01 -0.86 -5.40
CA GLU A 398 -29.69 -2.09 -4.67
C GLU A 398 -28.29 -2.63 -4.98
N ASP A 399 -27.74 -2.31 -6.16
CA ASP A 399 -26.37 -2.68 -6.51
C ASP A 399 -25.35 -1.97 -5.63
N PHE A 400 -25.72 -0.84 -5.05
CA PHE A 400 -24.90 -0.04 -4.14
C PHE A 400 -25.20 -0.32 -2.66
N ARG A 401 -25.90 -1.38 -2.32
CA ARG A 401 -26.20 -1.76 -0.93
C ARG A 401 -24.96 -1.79 -0.04
N TRP A 402 -23.83 -2.27 -0.57
CA TRP A 402 -22.52 -2.29 0.05
C TRP A 402 -21.56 -1.26 -0.55
N GLY A 403 -22.12 -0.19 -1.13
CA GLY A 403 -21.37 0.88 -1.73
C GLY A 403 -20.65 0.49 -3.02
N ARG A 404 -19.50 1.08 -3.22
CA ARG A 404 -18.72 0.96 -4.43
C ARG A 404 -17.21 1.00 -4.18
N TYR A 405 -16.44 0.58 -5.14
CA TYR A 405 -14.99 0.81 -5.13
C TYR A 405 -14.69 2.31 -5.28
N ILE A 406 -13.58 2.75 -4.67
CA ILE A 406 -13.05 4.10 -4.85
C ILE A 406 -12.90 4.41 -6.34
N SER A 407 -13.32 5.59 -6.79
CA SER A 407 -13.15 6.05 -8.17
C SER A 407 -11.69 6.44 -8.46
N HIS A 408 -11.35 6.70 -9.74
CA HIS A 408 -10.02 7.22 -10.03
C HIS A 408 -9.88 8.69 -9.64
N ASN A 409 -10.96 9.49 -9.70
CA ASN A 409 -10.96 10.87 -9.26
C ASN A 409 -10.72 10.98 -7.76
N GLU A 410 -11.37 10.13 -6.97
CA GLU A 410 -11.13 10.02 -5.52
C GLU A 410 -9.69 9.53 -5.23
N ALA A 411 -9.20 8.56 -6.00
CA ALA A 411 -7.81 8.11 -5.90
C ALA A 411 -6.81 9.22 -6.26
N ALA A 412 -7.15 10.11 -7.20
CA ALA A 412 -6.35 11.29 -7.52
C ALA A 412 -6.34 12.32 -6.38
N ARG A 413 -7.51 12.55 -5.73
CA ARG A 413 -7.61 13.45 -4.58
C ARG A 413 -6.71 13.02 -3.43
N ILE A 414 -6.68 11.74 -3.07
CA ILE A 414 -5.80 11.25 -2.01
C ILE A 414 -4.31 11.24 -2.36
N GLN A 415 -3.94 11.44 -3.63
CA GLN A 415 -2.57 11.67 -4.07
C GLN A 415 -2.27 13.15 -4.34
N SER A 416 -3.28 14.03 -4.12
CA SER A 416 -3.21 15.46 -4.42
C SER A 416 -2.85 15.74 -5.89
N MET A 417 -3.42 14.90 -6.79
CA MET A 417 -3.20 14.90 -8.25
C MET A 417 -4.48 15.08 -9.06
N GLN A 418 -5.53 15.66 -8.47
CA GLN A 418 -6.85 15.81 -9.11
C GLN A 418 -6.84 16.76 -10.31
N GLU A 419 -5.85 17.61 -10.43
CA GLU A 419 -5.69 18.55 -11.55
C GLU A 419 -5.07 17.92 -12.80
N LEU A 420 -4.52 16.71 -12.71
CA LEU A 420 -3.90 16.05 -13.84
C LEU A 420 -4.93 15.48 -14.82
N ASN A 421 -4.61 15.58 -16.10
CA ASN A 421 -5.36 14.92 -17.16
C ASN A 421 -4.86 13.48 -17.34
N TYR A 422 -5.73 12.51 -17.10
CA TYR A 422 -5.43 11.08 -17.19
C TYR A 422 -5.67 10.48 -18.59
N GLY A 423 -6.03 11.30 -19.56
CA GLY A 423 -6.22 10.90 -20.95
C GLY A 423 -7.18 9.71 -21.11
N LYS A 424 -6.88 8.86 -22.09
CA LYS A 424 -7.69 7.68 -22.44
C LYS A 424 -7.32 6.41 -21.66
N LEU A 425 -6.60 6.50 -20.54
CA LEU A 425 -6.28 5.33 -19.73
C LEU A 425 -7.55 4.69 -19.15
N SER A 426 -7.55 3.36 -19.06
CA SER A 426 -8.60 2.64 -18.31
C SER A 426 -8.52 2.98 -16.82
N ARG A 427 -9.65 2.84 -16.09
CA ARG A 427 -9.71 3.05 -14.64
C ARG A 427 -8.59 2.27 -13.90
N VAL A 428 -8.37 1.01 -14.27
CA VAL A 428 -7.33 0.17 -13.67
C VAL A 428 -5.92 0.77 -13.89
N GLN A 429 -5.65 1.26 -15.09
CA GLN A 429 -4.37 1.89 -15.41
C GLN A 429 -4.18 3.21 -14.66
N LYS A 430 -5.23 4.04 -14.52
CA LYS A 430 -5.21 5.28 -13.75
C LYS A 430 -4.92 5.01 -12.27
N VAL A 431 -5.67 4.10 -11.64
CA VAL A 431 -5.48 3.72 -10.24
C VAL A 431 -4.09 3.11 -10.01
N LYS A 432 -3.59 2.33 -10.98
CA LYS A 432 -2.22 1.77 -10.93
C LYS A 432 -1.16 2.87 -10.99
N ALA A 433 -1.32 3.84 -11.86
CA ALA A 433 -0.38 4.96 -12.00
C ALA A 433 -0.35 5.81 -10.71
N LEU A 434 -1.52 6.13 -10.16
CA LEU A 434 -1.67 6.82 -8.86
C LEU A 434 -1.06 6.02 -7.70
N GLY A 435 -1.16 4.69 -7.74
CA GLY A 435 -0.56 3.83 -6.73
C GLY A 435 0.98 3.90 -6.66
N ASN A 436 1.65 4.26 -7.75
CA ASN A 436 3.10 4.43 -7.81
C ASN A 436 3.56 5.88 -7.56
N ALA A 437 2.66 6.84 -7.64
CA ALA A 437 3.01 8.24 -7.52
C ALA A 437 3.39 8.64 -6.08
N VAL A 438 4.24 9.64 -5.92
CA VAL A 438 4.43 10.34 -4.64
C VAL A 438 3.20 11.18 -4.32
N ASN A 439 2.92 11.42 -3.04
CA ASN A 439 1.86 12.35 -2.66
C ASN A 439 2.36 13.80 -2.83
N VAL A 440 1.67 14.58 -3.66
CA VAL A 440 2.11 15.93 -4.07
C VAL A 440 2.17 16.88 -2.88
N ASP A 441 1.15 16.92 -2.04
CA ASP A 441 1.09 17.87 -0.91
C ASP A 441 2.17 17.56 0.14
N VAL A 442 2.46 16.27 0.40
CA VAL A 442 3.56 15.90 1.32
C VAL A 442 4.91 16.33 0.75
N VAL A 443 5.15 16.14 -0.56
CA VAL A 443 6.37 16.62 -1.23
C VAL A 443 6.46 18.15 -1.14
N GLU A 444 5.37 18.86 -1.39
CA GLU A 444 5.31 20.32 -1.32
C GLU A 444 5.61 20.84 0.10
N LEU A 445 5.06 20.19 1.14
CA LEU A 445 5.34 20.54 2.55
C LEU A 445 6.82 20.39 2.91
N ILE A 446 7.47 19.34 2.44
CA ILE A 446 8.90 19.12 2.65
C ILE A 446 9.74 20.14 1.86
N ALA A 447 9.38 20.35 0.57
CA ALA A 447 10.08 21.28 -0.30
C ALA A 447 10.05 22.73 0.21
N LYS A 448 8.91 23.19 0.73
CA LYS A 448 8.77 24.53 1.38
C LYS A 448 9.74 24.78 2.51
N ARG A 449 10.22 23.71 3.16
CA ARG A 449 11.23 23.82 4.24
C ARG A 449 12.66 23.64 3.77
N LEU A 450 12.85 22.80 2.75
CA LEU A 450 14.17 22.52 2.19
C LEU A 450 14.68 23.68 1.32
N LEU A 451 13.79 24.25 0.52
CA LEU A 451 14.15 25.22 -0.50
C LEU A 451 13.95 26.65 0.01
N PRO A 452 14.78 27.61 -0.41
CA PRO A 452 14.62 28.99 -0.02
C PRO A 452 13.29 29.55 -0.57
N LYS A 453 12.63 30.38 0.25
CA LYS A 453 11.45 31.11 -0.20
C LYS A 453 11.82 32.00 -1.38
N ARG A 454 11.01 31.96 -2.42
CA ARG A 454 11.17 32.90 -3.54
C ARG A 454 10.85 34.30 -3.01
N THR A 455 11.82 35.19 -2.97
CA THR A 455 11.54 36.63 -2.84
C THR A 455 10.79 37.05 -4.09
N PRO A 456 9.58 37.65 -3.98
CA PRO A 456 8.93 38.24 -5.14
C PRO A 456 9.88 39.26 -5.75
N LYS A 457 10.13 39.15 -7.06
CA LYS A 457 10.81 40.22 -7.80
C LYS A 457 9.83 41.35 -8.05
#